data_66308d690545f631721bcc4e84a05675
#
_entry.id   66308d690545f631721bcc4e84a05675
#
_cell.length_a   1.000
_cell.length_b   1.000
_cell.length_c   1.000
_cell.angle_alpha   90.00
_cell.angle_beta   90.00
_cell.angle_gamma   90.00
#
_symmetry.space_group_name_H-M   'P 1'
#
loop_
_entity.id
_entity.type
_entity.pdbx_description
1 polymer ?
#
loop_
_entity_poly.entity_id
_entity_poly.type
_entity_poly.pdbx_seq_one_letter_code
_entity_poly.pdbx_strand_id
1 'polypeptide(L)'
;ENNDNTNGVFTIVEFITKRTANTFYSLAKEANSFFDNIVILSGTILEPRRRMIISALKSKCYSNSKLLLITTQVVEAGVDIDMDLGFKDKSLIDSEEQLAGRINRNCNKDNCKLYLFDCDSEKSLYGKDERYEIMTKSNADSTAYKEILANKNFDKLYDMIMSKIKQQNKSAYIQNIHDFYEAIKSLNFPEINRSICLVDQKNVTVFVPLQIPSSMLGNAVAIANEFGLLDNDNVDGRKVWDFFEELVTAPD
;
A
#
# COMPACT_ATOMS: atom_id res chain seq x y z
N GLU A 1 -11.21 27.82 -20.89
CA GLU A 1 -11.58 28.48 -19.62
C GLU A 1 -12.53 27.57 -18.85
N ASN A 2 -12.02 26.56 -18.17
CA ASN A 2 -12.76 25.83 -17.16
C ASN A 2 -12.17 26.22 -15.81
N ASN A 3 -12.78 27.22 -15.20
CA ASN A 3 -12.65 27.52 -13.79
C ASN A 3 -13.37 26.41 -12.99
N ASP A 4 -12.72 25.28 -12.79
CA ASP A 4 -13.11 24.32 -11.76
C ASP A 4 -12.66 24.90 -10.41
N ASN A 5 -13.44 25.85 -9.90
CA ASN A 5 -13.38 26.31 -8.52
C ASN A 5 -13.91 25.18 -7.61
N THR A 6 -13.15 24.13 -7.46
CA THR A 6 -13.40 23.11 -6.45
C THR A 6 -12.93 23.66 -5.12
N ASN A 7 -13.86 24.07 -4.25
CA ASN A 7 -13.58 24.49 -2.87
C ASN A 7 -13.15 23.30 -1.97
N GLY A 8 -12.92 22.14 -2.53
CA GLY A 8 -12.52 20.93 -1.82
C GLY A 8 -10.99 20.89 -1.63
N VAL A 9 -10.55 20.33 -0.51
CA VAL A 9 -9.14 20.05 -0.23
C VAL A 9 -9.00 18.57 0.13
N PHE A 10 -8.18 17.85 -0.63
CA PHE A 10 -7.89 16.45 -0.39
C PHE A 10 -6.56 16.32 0.35
N THR A 11 -6.67 15.97 1.61
CA THR A 11 -5.51 15.79 2.51
C THR A 11 -5.26 14.31 2.75
N ILE A 12 -4.01 13.89 2.66
CA ILE A 12 -3.58 12.53 3.01
C ILE A 12 -2.61 12.57 4.18
N VAL A 13 -2.80 11.68 5.15
CA VAL A 13 -1.86 11.44 6.24
C VAL A 13 -1.47 9.98 6.24
N GLU A 14 -0.19 9.71 6.07
CA GLU A 14 0.35 8.34 6.06
C GLU A 14 1.21 8.09 7.29
N PHE A 15 0.88 7.02 7.99
CA PHE A 15 1.62 6.51 9.15
C PHE A 15 2.38 5.24 8.79
N ILE A 16 3.47 4.98 9.49
CA ILE A 16 4.24 3.74 9.35
C ILE A 16 3.44 2.56 9.87
N THR A 17 2.76 2.70 11.02
CA THR A 17 2.06 1.59 11.64
C THR A 17 0.54 1.69 11.51
N LYS A 18 -0.11 0.52 11.35
CA LYS A 18 -1.58 0.43 11.34
C LYS A 18 -2.19 0.88 12.68
N ARG A 19 -1.46 0.67 13.78
CA ARG A 19 -1.92 1.04 15.12
C ARG A 19 -2.05 2.55 15.24
N THR A 20 -1.01 3.30 14.86
CA THR A 20 -1.01 4.75 14.90
C THR A 20 -2.05 5.34 13.95
N ALA A 21 -2.16 4.79 12.73
CA ALA A 21 -3.20 5.20 11.78
C ALA A 21 -4.61 5.04 12.35
N ASN A 22 -4.91 3.91 13.00
CA ASN A 22 -6.21 3.69 13.63
C ASN A 22 -6.47 4.60 14.83
N THR A 23 -5.46 4.82 15.68
CA THR A 23 -5.56 5.74 16.82
C THR A 23 -5.83 7.16 16.34
N PHE A 24 -5.07 7.61 15.34
CA PHE A 24 -5.25 8.93 14.76
C PHE A 24 -6.63 9.07 14.09
N TYR A 25 -7.12 8.04 13.43
CA TYR A 25 -8.46 8.05 12.84
C TYR A 25 -9.56 8.26 13.90
N SER A 26 -9.47 7.57 15.04
CA SER A 26 -10.43 7.75 16.13
C SER A 26 -10.38 9.17 16.69
N LEU A 27 -9.18 9.66 17.00
CA LEU A 27 -8.98 11.03 17.50
C LEU A 27 -9.45 12.09 16.49
N ALA A 28 -9.13 11.90 15.21
CA ALA A 28 -9.55 12.82 14.17
C ALA A 28 -11.07 12.89 14.04
N LYS A 29 -11.78 11.77 14.20
CA LYS A 29 -13.25 11.74 14.20
C LYS A 29 -13.86 12.45 15.41
N GLU A 30 -13.27 12.28 16.58
CA GLU A 30 -13.77 12.90 17.82
C GLU A 30 -13.53 14.42 17.83
N ALA A 31 -12.35 14.86 17.38
CA ALA A 31 -11.94 16.26 17.43
C ALA A 31 -12.22 17.04 16.14
N ASN A 32 -12.87 16.42 15.15
CA ASN A 32 -13.05 17.03 13.83
C ASN A 32 -13.98 18.22 13.85
N SER A 33 -13.45 19.35 13.37
CA SER A 33 -14.21 20.57 13.11
C SER A 33 -13.97 21.14 11.70
N PHE A 34 -13.13 20.49 10.90
CA PHE A 34 -12.63 21.04 9.64
C PHE A 34 -12.93 20.16 8.41
N PHE A 35 -12.85 18.84 8.55
CA PHE A 35 -13.04 17.92 7.42
C PHE A 35 -14.49 17.47 7.32
N ASP A 36 -15.05 17.49 6.12
CA ASP A 36 -16.39 16.98 5.85
C ASP A 36 -16.40 15.45 5.85
N ASN A 37 -15.30 14.84 5.41
CA ASN A 37 -15.13 13.41 5.35
C ASN A 37 -13.77 12.98 5.91
N ILE A 38 -13.78 11.97 6.78
CA ILE A 38 -12.57 11.31 7.29
C ILE A 38 -12.65 9.84 6.94
N VAL A 39 -11.68 9.36 6.17
CA VAL A 39 -11.63 7.99 5.65
C VAL A 39 -10.31 7.35 6.06
N ILE A 40 -10.36 6.08 6.45
CA ILE A 40 -9.15 5.29 6.69
C ILE A 40 -8.98 4.22 5.62
N LEU A 41 -7.75 4.08 5.12
CA LEU A 41 -7.37 3.05 4.15
C LEU A 41 -6.06 2.40 4.59
N SER A 42 -6.15 1.24 5.19
CA SER A 42 -5.00 0.48 5.68
C SER A 42 -5.08 -0.98 5.26
N GLY A 43 -4.00 -1.74 5.46
CA GLY A 43 -3.95 -3.17 5.13
C GLY A 43 -4.90 -4.06 5.95
N THR A 44 -5.64 -3.51 6.92
CA THR A 44 -6.70 -4.22 7.67
C THR A 44 -8.08 -4.06 7.06
N ILE A 45 -8.23 -3.18 6.08
CA ILE A 45 -9.50 -2.95 5.39
C ILE A 45 -9.72 -4.07 4.37
N LEU A 46 -10.88 -4.70 4.45
CA LEU A 46 -11.26 -5.76 3.52
C LEU A 46 -11.38 -5.25 2.09
N GLU A 47 -11.03 -6.08 1.13
CA GLU A 47 -10.93 -5.71 -0.28
C GLU A 47 -12.22 -5.08 -0.86
N PRO A 48 -13.44 -5.54 -0.56
CA PRO A 48 -14.64 -4.87 -1.06
C PRO A 48 -14.74 -3.42 -0.60
N ARG A 49 -14.47 -3.15 0.70
CA ARG A 49 -14.48 -1.79 1.23
C ARG A 49 -13.37 -0.94 0.68
N ARG A 50 -12.18 -1.53 0.48
CA ARG A 50 -11.04 -0.87 -0.15
C ARG A 50 -11.39 -0.38 -1.55
N ARG A 51 -12.02 -1.24 -2.37
CA ARG A 51 -12.48 -0.88 -3.73
C ARG A 51 -13.49 0.25 -3.72
N MET A 52 -14.45 0.23 -2.78
CA MET A 52 -15.41 1.32 -2.62
C MET A 52 -14.73 2.66 -2.34
N ILE A 53 -13.81 2.68 -1.37
CA ILE A 53 -13.08 3.89 -1.00
C ILE A 53 -12.29 4.42 -2.20
N ILE A 54 -11.54 3.56 -2.88
CA ILE A 54 -10.74 3.94 -4.05
C ILE A 54 -11.64 4.44 -5.19
N SER A 55 -12.77 3.78 -5.45
CA SER A 55 -13.74 4.20 -6.46
C SER A 55 -14.34 5.56 -6.14
N ALA A 56 -14.71 5.81 -4.88
CA ALA A 56 -15.24 7.09 -4.43
C ALA A 56 -14.21 8.23 -4.57
N LEU A 57 -12.94 7.97 -4.26
CA LEU A 57 -11.85 8.93 -4.44
C LEU A 57 -11.63 9.27 -5.92
N LYS A 58 -11.72 8.28 -6.82
CA LYS A 58 -11.57 8.46 -8.27
C LYS A 58 -12.74 9.16 -8.93
N SER A 59 -13.96 8.87 -8.48
CA SER A 59 -15.20 9.38 -9.07
C SER A 59 -15.50 10.84 -8.75
N LYS A 60 -14.58 11.53 -8.08
CA LYS A 60 -14.76 12.90 -7.59
C LYS A 60 -15.98 13.09 -6.70
N CYS A 61 -16.49 12.03 -6.05
CA CYS A 61 -17.61 12.13 -5.10
C CYS A 61 -17.35 13.15 -3.98
N TYR A 62 -16.08 13.44 -3.72
CA TYR A 62 -15.64 14.40 -2.69
C TYR A 62 -15.17 15.74 -3.28
N SER A 63 -15.36 16.02 -4.58
CA SER A 63 -14.76 17.16 -5.27
C SER A 63 -15.01 18.53 -4.63
N ASN A 64 -16.14 18.68 -3.94
CA ASN A 64 -16.51 19.91 -3.24
C ASN A 64 -16.43 19.80 -1.71
N SER A 65 -15.66 18.82 -1.19
CA SER A 65 -15.55 18.56 0.23
C SER A 65 -14.12 18.58 0.70
N LYS A 66 -13.93 18.83 1.98
CA LYS A 66 -12.63 18.70 2.65
C LYS A 66 -12.49 17.27 3.12
N LEU A 67 -11.62 16.51 2.46
CA LEU A 67 -11.38 15.10 2.72
C LEU A 67 -10.07 14.90 3.48
N LEU A 68 -10.09 14.09 4.53
CA LEU A 68 -8.92 13.53 5.18
C LEU A 68 -8.85 12.03 4.92
N LEU A 69 -7.85 11.61 4.16
CA LEU A 69 -7.50 10.21 3.97
C LEU A 69 -6.35 9.83 4.93
N ILE A 70 -6.64 8.96 5.87
CA ILE A 70 -5.65 8.40 6.79
C ILE A 70 -5.25 7.02 6.27
N THR A 71 -3.95 6.77 6.15
CA THR A 71 -3.46 5.56 5.48
C THR A 71 -2.15 5.04 6.07
N THR A 72 -1.74 3.90 5.57
CA THR A 72 -0.39 3.35 5.68
C THR A 72 0.16 3.14 4.27
N GLN A 73 1.27 2.45 4.09
CA GLN A 73 1.95 2.22 2.80
C GLN A 73 1.07 1.63 1.67
N VAL A 74 -0.19 1.29 1.97
CA VAL A 74 -1.11 0.68 0.99
C VAL A 74 -1.48 1.58 -0.19
N VAL A 75 -1.20 2.88 -0.11
CA VAL A 75 -1.46 3.85 -1.18
C VAL A 75 -0.22 4.16 -2.02
N GLU A 76 0.96 3.76 -1.58
CA GLU A 76 2.22 4.01 -2.26
C GLU A 76 2.24 3.33 -3.64
N ALA A 77 1.68 2.12 -3.75
CA ALA A 77 1.60 1.36 -4.99
C ALA A 77 0.16 0.95 -5.33
N GLY A 78 -0.16 0.92 -6.61
CA GLY A 78 -1.42 0.36 -7.12
C GLY A 78 -2.68 1.20 -6.87
N VAL A 79 -2.56 2.38 -6.24
CA VAL A 79 -3.70 3.27 -6.00
C VAL A 79 -3.51 4.56 -6.79
N ASP A 80 -4.49 4.86 -7.63
CA ASP A 80 -4.50 6.07 -8.46
C ASP A 80 -5.37 7.14 -7.79
N ILE A 81 -4.73 8.00 -7.01
CA ILE A 81 -5.31 9.13 -6.29
C ILE A 81 -4.49 10.38 -6.54
N ASP A 82 -5.13 11.53 -6.44
CA ASP A 82 -4.52 12.85 -6.65
C ASP A 82 -4.89 13.79 -5.49
N MET A 83 -3.96 14.00 -4.59
CA MET A 83 -4.15 14.74 -3.35
C MET A 83 -3.55 16.15 -3.45
N ASP A 84 -4.02 17.06 -2.59
CA ASP A 84 -3.55 18.46 -2.56
C ASP A 84 -2.49 18.67 -1.48
N LEU A 85 -2.67 18.01 -0.35
CA LEU A 85 -1.82 18.17 0.82
C LEU A 85 -1.49 16.80 1.40
N GLY A 86 -0.21 16.58 1.69
CA GLY A 86 0.28 15.34 2.28
C GLY A 86 1.00 15.55 3.59
N PHE A 87 0.82 14.61 4.50
CA PHE A 87 1.60 14.44 5.71
C PHE A 87 2.09 13.00 5.75
N LYS A 88 3.39 12.80 5.90
CA LYS A 88 3.99 11.48 5.95
C LYS A 88 4.87 11.31 7.17
N ASP A 89 4.62 10.25 7.91
CA ASP A 89 5.54 9.79 8.94
C ASP A 89 6.84 9.32 8.26
N LYS A 90 7.98 9.80 8.74
CA LYS A 90 9.28 9.54 8.14
C LYS A 90 9.54 8.05 7.98
N SER A 91 10.04 7.67 6.84
CA SER A 91 10.27 6.29 6.45
C SER A 91 11.49 6.17 5.53
N LEU A 92 11.56 5.13 4.72
CA LEU A 92 12.57 5.04 3.68
C LEU A 92 12.30 6.09 2.60
N ILE A 93 13.38 6.62 2.02
CA ILE A 93 13.33 7.71 1.03
C ILE A 93 12.49 7.36 -0.21
N ASP A 94 12.53 6.11 -0.65
CA ASP A 94 11.73 5.62 -1.76
C ASP A 94 10.24 5.58 -1.42
N SER A 95 9.88 5.28 -0.18
CA SER A 95 8.51 5.36 0.33
C SER A 95 8.01 6.81 0.40
N GLU A 96 8.87 7.74 0.83
CA GLU A 96 8.54 9.18 0.84
C GLU A 96 8.26 9.71 -0.57
N GLU A 97 9.08 9.30 -1.55
CA GLU A 97 8.90 9.66 -2.95
C GLU A 97 7.61 9.05 -3.56
N GLN A 98 7.28 7.82 -3.18
CA GLN A 98 6.06 7.18 -3.65
C GLN A 98 4.80 7.92 -3.20
N LEU A 99 4.77 8.42 -1.95
CA LEU A 99 3.68 9.28 -1.48
C LEU A 99 3.71 10.64 -2.15
N ALA A 100 4.90 11.24 -2.34
CA ALA A 100 5.05 12.50 -3.06
C ALA A 100 4.43 12.43 -4.46
N GLY A 101 4.57 11.30 -5.14
CA GLY A 101 3.94 11.02 -6.44
C GLY A 101 2.40 10.89 -6.39
N ARG A 102 1.76 11.01 -5.22
CA ARG A 102 0.31 11.08 -5.05
C ARG A 102 -0.19 12.50 -4.78
N ILE A 103 0.73 13.43 -4.55
CA ILE A 103 0.42 14.84 -4.33
C ILE A 103 0.57 15.59 -5.65
N ASN A 104 -0.50 16.26 -6.10
CA ASN A 104 -0.56 16.90 -7.42
C ASN A 104 -0.10 15.96 -8.56
N ARG A 105 -0.59 14.73 -8.53
CA ARG A 105 -0.19 13.66 -9.46
C ARG A 105 -0.35 14.07 -10.93
N ASN A 106 -1.37 14.85 -11.24
CA ASN A 106 -1.67 15.29 -12.60
C ASN A 106 -0.98 16.62 -12.97
N CYS A 107 -0.18 17.18 -12.08
CA CYS A 107 0.55 18.45 -12.27
C CYS A 107 -0.34 19.62 -12.72
N ASN A 108 -1.59 19.65 -12.27
CA ASN A 108 -2.59 20.66 -12.64
C ASN A 108 -3.08 21.51 -11.46
N LYS A 109 -2.44 21.38 -10.30
CA LYS A 109 -2.79 22.09 -9.08
C LYS A 109 -1.62 22.96 -8.61
N ASP A 110 -1.94 24.10 -8.00
CA ASP A 110 -0.97 24.99 -7.38
C ASP A 110 -0.87 24.74 -5.88
N ASN A 111 0.27 25.11 -5.29
CA ASN A 111 0.51 25.11 -3.84
C ASN A 111 0.35 23.74 -3.13
N CYS A 112 0.48 22.63 -3.83
CA CYS A 112 0.50 21.31 -3.24
C CYS A 112 1.79 21.08 -2.44
N LYS A 113 1.68 20.45 -1.27
CA LYS A 113 2.81 20.25 -0.34
C LYS A 113 2.76 18.89 0.31
N LEU A 114 3.93 18.30 0.52
CA LEU A 114 4.13 17.14 1.37
C LEU A 114 4.98 17.54 2.59
N TYR A 115 4.47 17.30 3.78
CA TYR A 115 5.17 17.51 5.04
C TYR A 115 5.61 16.17 5.62
N LEU A 116 6.87 16.10 6.06
CA LEU A 116 7.38 14.96 6.80
C LEU A 116 7.32 15.26 8.30
N PHE A 117 6.84 14.29 9.08
CA PHE A 117 6.83 14.33 10.53
C PHE A 117 7.44 13.05 11.10
N ASP A 118 7.70 13.00 12.39
CA ASP A 118 8.34 11.87 13.06
C ASP A 118 7.47 11.47 14.25
N CYS A 119 6.69 10.41 14.09
CA CYS A 119 5.74 9.91 15.09
C CYS A 119 6.05 8.48 15.50
N ASP A 120 6.08 7.57 14.53
CA ASP A 120 6.38 6.16 14.76
C ASP A 120 7.89 5.92 14.66
N SER A 121 8.40 4.91 15.39
CA SER A 121 9.79 4.50 15.23
C SER A 121 9.97 3.75 13.91
N GLU A 122 10.72 4.32 12.97
CA GLU A 122 11.11 3.69 11.70
C GLU A 122 11.70 2.30 11.92
N LYS A 123 12.47 2.13 13.01
CA LYS A 123 13.10 0.87 13.40
C LYS A 123 12.08 -0.24 13.64
N SER A 124 10.86 0.09 14.06
CA SER A 124 9.83 -0.90 14.36
C SER A 124 9.38 -1.67 13.13
N LEU A 125 9.36 -1.03 11.97
CA LEU A 125 8.98 -1.63 10.69
C LEU A 125 10.18 -1.98 9.83
N TYR A 126 11.14 -1.07 9.72
CA TYR A 126 12.26 -1.18 8.78
C TYR A 126 13.56 -1.71 9.43
N GLY A 127 13.55 -2.03 10.73
CA GLY A 127 14.78 -2.43 11.45
C GLY A 127 15.46 -3.69 10.94
N LYS A 128 14.77 -4.49 10.12
CA LYS A 128 15.32 -5.66 9.41
C LYS A 128 15.61 -5.40 7.94
N ASP A 129 15.29 -4.21 7.45
CA ASP A 129 15.55 -3.83 6.06
C ASP A 129 17.01 -3.36 5.94
N GLU A 130 17.78 -4.00 5.07
CA GLU A 130 19.19 -3.66 4.86
C GLU A 130 19.35 -2.18 4.41
N ARG A 131 18.38 -1.64 3.68
CA ARG A 131 18.37 -0.23 3.26
C ARG A 131 18.34 0.69 4.47
N TYR A 132 17.47 0.39 5.43
CA TYR A 132 17.36 1.15 6.68
C TYR A 132 18.66 1.12 7.47
N GLU A 133 19.24 -0.07 7.62
CA GLU A 133 20.50 -0.24 8.34
C GLU A 133 21.65 0.51 7.66
N ILE A 134 21.72 0.46 6.34
CA ILE A 134 22.72 1.18 5.55
C ILE A 134 22.54 2.69 5.67
N MET A 135 21.30 3.17 5.62
CA MET A 135 21.00 4.60 5.69
C MET A 135 21.26 5.19 7.08
N THR A 136 20.93 4.44 8.15
CA THR A 136 21.11 4.91 9.53
C THR A 136 22.54 4.76 10.03
N LYS A 137 23.23 3.67 9.72
CA LYS A 137 24.60 3.41 10.18
C LYS A 137 25.68 4.18 9.41
N SER A 138 25.38 4.62 8.19
CA SER A 138 26.40 5.25 7.36
C SER A 138 26.61 6.73 7.68
N ASN A 139 25.99 7.30 8.75
CA ASN A 139 25.94 8.75 8.94
C ASN A 139 25.70 9.45 7.59
N ALA A 140 24.78 8.84 6.78
CA ALA A 140 24.42 9.39 5.50
C ALA A 140 24.04 10.82 5.79
N ASP A 141 24.94 11.72 5.45
CA ASP A 141 24.86 13.12 5.70
C ASP A 141 23.44 13.53 5.30
N SER A 142 22.70 14.12 6.20
CA SER A 142 21.32 14.57 5.91
C SER A 142 21.27 15.41 4.63
N THR A 143 22.41 15.93 4.21
CA THR A 143 22.66 16.65 2.96
C THR A 143 22.57 15.73 1.73
N ALA A 144 23.24 14.58 1.73
CA ALA A 144 23.19 13.65 0.60
C ALA A 144 21.77 13.08 0.38
N TYR A 145 21.04 12.88 1.47
CA TYR A 145 19.64 12.44 1.44
C TYR A 145 18.72 13.53 0.82
N LYS A 146 18.90 14.76 1.26
CA LYS A 146 18.16 15.93 0.72
C LYS A 146 18.48 16.14 -0.76
N GLU A 147 19.73 15.95 -1.18
CA GLU A 147 20.14 16.05 -2.57
C GLU A 147 19.51 14.96 -3.43
N ILE A 148 19.43 13.71 -2.96
CA ILE A 148 18.78 12.63 -3.69
C ILE A 148 17.31 12.92 -3.88
N LEU A 149 16.60 13.36 -2.84
CA LEU A 149 15.18 13.75 -2.94
C LEU A 149 14.97 14.94 -3.88
N ALA A 150 15.81 15.98 -3.79
CA ALA A 150 15.69 17.19 -4.59
C ALA A 150 15.96 16.93 -6.07
N ASN A 151 16.97 16.11 -6.37
CA ASN A 151 17.42 15.83 -7.74
C ASN A 151 16.79 14.57 -8.34
N LYS A 152 15.99 13.82 -7.55
CA LYS A 152 15.38 12.55 -7.93
C LYS A 152 16.40 11.51 -8.43
N ASN A 153 17.62 11.55 -7.92
CA ASN A 153 18.72 10.67 -8.33
C ASN A 153 18.70 9.37 -7.49
N PHE A 154 17.66 8.57 -7.69
CA PHE A 154 17.50 7.29 -7.00
C PHE A 154 18.51 6.23 -7.46
N ASP A 155 19.01 6.30 -8.68
CA ASP A 155 20.06 5.39 -9.18
C ASP A 155 21.30 5.49 -8.29
N LYS A 156 21.71 6.71 -7.92
CA LYS A 156 22.83 6.91 -6.98
C LYS A 156 22.56 6.28 -5.61
N LEU A 157 21.31 6.39 -5.12
CA LEU A 157 20.93 5.74 -3.86
C LEU A 157 21.05 4.22 -3.94
N TYR A 158 20.48 3.62 -4.98
CA TYR A 158 20.52 2.17 -5.19
C TYR A 158 21.93 1.66 -5.39
N ASP A 159 22.77 2.35 -6.14
CA ASP A 159 24.18 2.00 -6.31
C ASP A 159 24.93 2.01 -4.97
N MET A 160 24.69 3.00 -4.12
CA MET A 160 25.28 3.07 -2.78
C MET A 160 24.83 1.89 -1.92
N ILE A 161 23.54 1.58 -1.90
CA ILE A 161 22.96 0.46 -1.15
C ILE A 161 23.51 -0.86 -1.66
N MET A 162 23.44 -1.11 -2.96
CA MET A 162 23.90 -2.35 -3.57
C MET A 162 25.40 -2.57 -3.37
N SER A 163 26.20 -1.52 -3.42
CA SER A 163 27.65 -1.60 -3.17
C SER A 163 27.93 -2.04 -1.73
N LYS A 164 27.18 -1.53 -0.75
CA LYS A 164 27.33 -1.91 0.66
C LYS A 164 26.84 -3.33 0.94
N ILE A 165 25.70 -3.73 0.38
CA ILE A 165 25.18 -5.11 0.46
C ILE A 165 26.22 -6.09 -0.10
N LYS A 166 26.80 -5.80 -1.26
CA LYS A 166 27.87 -6.62 -1.86
C LYS A 166 29.10 -6.71 -0.98
N GLN A 167 29.50 -5.61 -0.33
CA GLN A 167 30.66 -5.61 0.58
C GLN A 167 30.41 -6.44 1.85
N GLN A 168 29.21 -6.30 2.45
CA GLN A 168 28.84 -7.00 3.67
C GLN A 168 28.66 -8.50 3.46
N ASN A 169 28.08 -8.90 2.32
CA ASN A 169 27.67 -10.28 2.03
C ASN A 169 28.48 -10.93 0.91
N LYS A 170 29.73 -10.50 0.64
CA LYS A 170 30.51 -10.93 -0.51
C LYS A 170 30.65 -12.45 -0.62
N SER A 171 30.96 -13.13 0.48
CA SER A 171 31.10 -14.59 0.49
C SER A 171 29.78 -15.32 0.27
N ALA A 172 28.72 -14.90 0.96
CA ALA A 172 27.38 -15.46 0.80
C ALA A 172 26.83 -15.21 -0.62
N TYR A 173 27.07 -14.03 -1.18
CA TYR A 173 26.65 -13.70 -2.55
C TYR A 173 27.31 -14.63 -3.59
N ILE A 174 28.63 -14.87 -3.49
CA ILE A 174 29.36 -15.76 -4.38
C ILE A 174 28.86 -17.20 -4.23
N GLN A 175 28.62 -17.67 -3.00
CA GLN A 175 28.12 -19.00 -2.73
C GLN A 175 26.69 -19.18 -3.29
N ASN A 176 25.80 -18.22 -3.05
CA ASN A 176 24.44 -18.27 -3.59
C ASN A 176 24.40 -18.33 -5.11
N ILE A 177 25.26 -17.57 -5.79
CA ILE A 177 25.40 -17.65 -7.26
C ILE A 177 25.89 -19.03 -7.70
N HIS A 178 26.90 -19.56 -7.02
CA HIS A 178 27.42 -20.89 -7.35
C HIS A 178 26.35 -21.96 -7.17
N ASP A 179 25.65 -21.96 -6.04
CA ASP A 179 24.59 -22.92 -5.74
C ASP A 179 23.44 -22.82 -6.74
N PHE A 180 23.08 -21.61 -7.15
CA PHE A 180 22.08 -21.39 -8.19
C PHE A 180 22.51 -21.96 -9.56
N TYR A 181 23.77 -21.75 -9.96
CA TYR A 181 24.30 -22.35 -11.19
C TYR A 181 24.34 -23.86 -11.15
N GLU A 182 24.73 -24.49 -10.03
CA GLU A 182 24.70 -25.93 -9.87
C GLU A 182 23.27 -26.49 -9.90
N ALA A 183 22.30 -25.78 -9.32
CA ALA A 183 20.88 -26.13 -9.41
C ALA A 183 20.37 -26.09 -10.86
N ILE A 184 20.79 -25.10 -11.66
CA ILE A 184 20.45 -25.00 -13.08
C ILE A 184 21.05 -26.19 -13.86
N LYS A 185 22.34 -26.47 -13.67
CA LYS A 185 23.03 -27.58 -14.36
C LYS A 185 22.41 -28.95 -14.06
N SER A 186 21.99 -29.13 -12.81
CA SER A 186 21.34 -30.38 -12.37
C SER A 186 19.84 -30.44 -12.63
N LEU A 187 19.26 -29.40 -13.24
CA LEU A 187 17.81 -29.25 -13.45
C LEU A 187 16.99 -29.39 -12.15
N ASN A 188 17.57 -28.97 -11.03
CA ASN A 188 16.90 -28.99 -9.72
C ASN A 188 15.90 -27.84 -9.61
N PHE A 189 14.74 -27.98 -10.26
CA PHE A 189 13.69 -26.96 -10.29
C PHE A 189 13.19 -26.53 -8.90
N PRO A 190 13.02 -27.43 -7.91
CA PRO A 190 12.63 -27.00 -6.56
C PRO A 190 13.63 -26.02 -5.92
N GLU A 191 14.94 -26.25 -6.10
CA GLU A 191 15.96 -25.37 -5.57
C GLU A 191 16.05 -24.07 -6.34
N ILE A 192 15.93 -24.11 -7.67
CA ILE A 192 15.84 -22.91 -8.51
C ILE A 192 14.68 -22.04 -8.06
N ASN A 193 13.50 -22.63 -7.88
CA ASN A 193 12.30 -21.89 -7.44
C ASN A 193 12.45 -21.27 -6.05
N ARG A 194 13.08 -21.99 -5.12
CA ARG A 194 13.40 -21.48 -3.77
C ARG A 194 14.35 -20.30 -3.81
N SER A 195 15.40 -20.38 -4.65
CA SER A 195 16.43 -19.34 -4.79
C SER A 195 15.93 -18.06 -5.44
N ILE A 196 14.86 -18.14 -6.27
CA ILE A 196 14.25 -16.98 -6.94
C ILE A 196 13.09 -16.38 -6.11
N CYS A 197 12.71 -17.00 -4.99
CA CYS A 197 11.62 -16.50 -4.16
C CYS A 197 12.00 -15.16 -3.51
N LEU A 198 11.49 -14.06 -4.06
CA LEU A 198 11.74 -12.69 -3.56
C LEU A 198 11.00 -12.39 -2.26
N VAL A 199 9.88 -13.06 -2.01
CA VAL A 199 9.01 -12.85 -0.85
C VAL A 199 8.65 -14.21 -0.26
N ASP A 200 9.39 -14.64 0.75
CA ASP A 200 9.08 -15.86 1.50
C ASP A 200 8.04 -15.55 2.58
N GLN A 201 6.78 -15.34 2.18
CA GLN A 201 5.65 -15.20 3.08
C GLN A 201 4.77 -16.44 3.03
N LYS A 202 4.64 -17.11 4.16
CA LYS A 202 3.61 -18.14 4.34
C LYS A 202 2.25 -17.47 4.48
N ASN A 203 1.54 -17.37 3.37
CA ASN A 203 0.18 -16.83 3.35
C ASN A 203 -0.82 -17.97 3.54
N VAL A 204 -1.80 -17.72 4.41
CA VAL A 204 -2.96 -18.57 4.58
C VAL A 204 -4.15 -17.83 3.99
N THR A 205 -4.84 -18.47 3.05
CA THR A 205 -6.10 -17.93 2.54
C THR A 205 -7.19 -18.16 3.57
N VAL A 206 -7.82 -17.09 4.01
CA VAL A 206 -8.93 -17.15 4.96
C VAL A 206 -10.18 -16.62 4.26
N PHE A 207 -11.21 -17.45 4.20
CA PHE A 207 -12.53 -17.01 3.78
C PHE A 207 -13.25 -16.33 4.96
N VAL A 208 -13.75 -15.13 4.73
CA VAL A 208 -14.53 -14.40 5.74
C VAL A 208 -15.95 -14.25 5.21
N PRO A 209 -16.95 -14.92 5.80
CA PRO A 209 -18.34 -14.83 5.37
C PRO A 209 -18.91 -13.45 5.74
N LEU A 210 -18.90 -12.52 4.80
CA LEU A 210 -19.43 -11.18 4.96
C LEU A 210 -20.75 -11.04 4.22
N GLN A 211 -21.64 -10.20 4.76
CA GLN A 211 -22.75 -9.65 3.98
C GLN A 211 -22.25 -8.43 3.20
N ILE A 212 -22.32 -8.52 1.87
CA ILE A 212 -21.85 -7.46 0.96
C ILE A 212 -23.03 -6.99 0.12
N PRO A 213 -23.32 -5.67 0.05
CA PRO A 213 -24.34 -5.15 -0.84
C PRO A 213 -24.13 -5.61 -2.29
N SER A 214 -25.19 -6.07 -2.95
CA SER A 214 -25.13 -6.56 -4.34
C SER A 214 -24.58 -5.50 -5.31
N SER A 215 -24.78 -4.23 -5.01
CA SER A 215 -24.21 -3.11 -5.77
C SER A 215 -22.67 -3.11 -5.87
N MET A 216 -21.99 -3.82 -4.97
CA MET A 216 -20.54 -3.97 -5.01
C MET A 216 -20.05 -5.07 -5.95
N LEU A 217 -20.93 -5.95 -6.40
CA LEU A 217 -20.55 -7.08 -7.27
C LEU A 217 -20.39 -6.67 -8.74
N GLY A 218 -20.84 -5.50 -9.13
CA GLY A 218 -20.84 -5.10 -10.54
C GLY A 218 -21.51 -6.13 -11.42
N ASN A 219 -20.81 -6.60 -12.46
CA ASN A 219 -21.35 -7.59 -13.41
C ASN A 219 -21.61 -8.99 -12.80
N ALA A 220 -21.07 -9.29 -11.62
CA ALA A 220 -21.27 -10.57 -10.95
C ALA A 220 -22.62 -10.67 -10.21
N VAL A 221 -23.42 -9.60 -10.16
CA VAL A 221 -24.77 -9.61 -9.55
C VAL A 221 -25.67 -10.66 -10.22
N ALA A 222 -25.62 -10.77 -11.55
CA ALA A 222 -26.42 -11.73 -12.30
C ALA A 222 -26.08 -13.17 -11.89
N ILE A 223 -24.79 -13.48 -11.78
CA ILE A 223 -24.30 -14.79 -11.35
C ILE A 223 -24.74 -15.07 -9.90
N ALA A 224 -24.54 -14.13 -8.99
CA ALA A 224 -24.94 -14.29 -7.60
C ALA A 224 -26.45 -14.53 -7.45
N ASN A 225 -27.28 -13.92 -8.29
CA ASN A 225 -28.71 -14.11 -8.32
C ASN A 225 -29.09 -15.50 -8.88
N GLU A 226 -28.45 -15.92 -9.97
CA GLU A 226 -28.66 -17.22 -10.61
C GLU A 226 -28.40 -18.39 -9.63
N PHE A 227 -27.35 -18.29 -8.81
CA PHE A 227 -27.01 -19.29 -7.81
C PHE A 227 -27.65 -19.06 -6.44
N GLY A 228 -28.60 -18.13 -6.31
CA GLY A 228 -29.33 -17.91 -5.05
C GLY A 228 -28.46 -17.40 -3.89
N LEU A 229 -27.33 -16.76 -4.20
CA LEU A 229 -26.36 -16.28 -3.21
C LEU A 229 -26.75 -14.92 -2.59
N LEU A 230 -27.85 -14.32 -3.05
CA LEU A 230 -28.36 -13.05 -2.52
C LEU A 230 -29.38 -13.29 -1.42
N ASP A 231 -29.34 -12.38 -0.43
CA ASP A 231 -30.34 -12.24 0.59
C ASP A 231 -30.64 -10.73 0.79
N ASN A 232 -31.88 -10.29 0.53
CA ASN A 232 -32.32 -8.91 0.63
C ASN A 232 -31.32 -7.90 0.00
N ASP A 233 -30.97 -8.09 -1.25
CA ASP A 233 -30.01 -7.28 -2.00
C ASP A 233 -28.55 -7.31 -1.46
N ASN A 234 -28.23 -8.23 -0.56
CA ASN A 234 -26.86 -8.46 -0.11
C ASN A 234 -26.40 -9.86 -0.53
N VAL A 235 -25.11 -10.00 -0.76
CA VAL A 235 -24.50 -11.32 -0.88
C VAL A 235 -24.39 -11.93 0.51
N ASP A 236 -24.93 -13.11 0.69
CA ASP A 236 -24.74 -13.89 1.90
C ASP A 236 -23.44 -14.71 1.80
N GLY A 237 -22.43 -14.30 2.55
CA GLY A 237 -21.12 -14.97 2.53
C GLY A 237 -21.17 -16.42 3.03
N ARG A 238 -22.17 -16.82 3.82
CA ARG A 238 -22.36 -18.24 4.20
C ARG A 238 -22.85 -19.05 3.04
N LYS A 239 -23.87 -18.57 2.33
CA LYS A 239 -24.37 -19.24 1.11
C LYS A 239 -23.27 -19.39 0.05
N VAL A 240 -22.38 -18.38 -0.07
CA VAL A 240 -21.22 -18.48 -0.98
C VAL A 240 -20.26 -19.58 -0.51
N TRP A 241 -20.04 -19.71 0.78
CA TRP A 241 -19.19 -20.78 1.33
C TRP A 241 -19.81 -22.16 1.14
N ASP A 242 -21.07 -22.32 1.48
CA ASP A 242 -21.80 -23.58 1.34
C ASP A 242 -21.81 -24.04 -0.12
N PHE A 243 -22.08 -23.11 -1.04
CA PHE A 243 -22.00 -23.39 -2.50
C PHE A 243 -20.59 -23.80 -2.94
N PHE A 244 -19.56 -23.15 -2.43
CA PHE A 244 -18.17 -23.51 -2.74
C PHE A 244 -17.80 -24.88 -2.16
N GLU A 245 -18.25 -25.18 -0.95
CA GLU A 245 -18.00 -26.46 -0.29
C GLU A 245 -18.68 -27.63 -1.05
N GLU A 246 -19.91 -27.42 -1.52
CA GLU A 246 -20.62 -28.38 -2.37
C GLU A 246 -19.88 -28.64 -3.69
N LEU A 247 -19.33 -27.59 -4.34
CA LEU A 247 -18.57 -27.75 -5.57
C LEU A 247 -17.25 -28.53 -5.39
N VAL A 248 -16.58 -28.34 -4.24
CA VAL A 248 -15.28 -28.97 -3.95
C VAL A 248 -15.47 -30.42 -3.48
N THR A 249 -16.60 -30.72 -2.85
CA THR A 249 -16.91 -32.07 -2.32
C THR A 249 -17.75 -32.93 -3.27
N ALA A 250 -18.21 -32.38 -4.40
CA ALA A 250 -18.93 -33.15 -5.40
C ALA A 250 -18.05 -34.30 -5.93
N PRO A 251 -18.49 -35.55 -5.87
CA PRO A 251 -17.74 -36.63 -6.48
C PRO A 251 -17.74 -36.48 -8.00
N ASP A 252 -16.61 -36.82 -8.66
CA ASP A 252 -16.42 -36.85 -10.10
C ASP A 252 -17.47 -37.70 -10.83
#